data_d3504c07e88ecd1cebfdc746fb0f296e
#
_entry.id   d3504c07e88ecd1cebfdc746fb0f296e
#
_cell.length_a   1.000
_cell.length_b   1.000
_cell.length_c   1.000
_cell.angle_alpha   90.00
_cell.angle_beta   90.00
_cell.angle_gamma   90.00
#
_symmetry.space_group_name_H-M   'P 1'
#
loop_
_entity.id
_entity.type
_entity.pdbx_description
1 polymer ?
#
loop_
_entity_poly.entity_id
_entity_poly.type
_entity_poly.pdbx_seq_one_letter_code
_entity_poly.pdbx_strand_id
1 'polypeptide(L)'
;MVDDKGCNPDGIYGKDRKIVSGGCAMFLEMRTYVLKPGMTNNFVERFAEGLTARLQFSPLLGLFCSEVGGLNRVVHLWPYESFEDRERIGVEARKTGKWPPKTQEFIVTQENKIIQLAPFSPPLPTTKLGDLYEFRTYTYQPGAMPTVLERWSKVIAARAKVSPLVFAGHTMIGPLNQYIHVWVYKDAGARERLRAEASKTVEGWPPPTRELLVMQENMLLTPAPCAPFK
;
A
#
# COMPACT_ATOMS: atom_id res chain seq x y z
N MET A 1 28.77 -6.52 -11.96
CA MET A 1 27.72 -7.56 -11.87
C MET A 1 27.05 -7.37 -10.52
N VAL A 2 25.90 -6.73 -10.48
CA VAL A 2 25.09 -6.57 -9.27
C VAL A 2 24.19 -7.78 -9.21
N ASP A 3 24.30 -8.55 -8.13
CA ASP A 3 23.57 -9.79 -7.91
C ASP A 3 22.06 -9.48 -7.81
N ASP A 4 21.28 -10.10 -8.65
CA ASP A 4 19.82 -9.91 -8.86
C ASP A 4 18.98 -10.62 -7.76
N LYS A 5 19.43 -10.56 -6.50
CA LYS A 5 18.82 -11.28 -5.36
C LYS A 5 18.27 -10.38 -4.28
N GLY A 6 17.58 -9.31 -4.65
CA GLY A 6 16.94 -8.38 -3.70
C GLY A 6 15.56 -8.81 -3.17
N CYS A 7 14.97 -9.88 -3.67
CA CYS A 7 13.70 -10.40 -3.18
C CYS A 7 13.91 -11.66 -2.33
N ASN A 8 13.58 -11.57 -1.05
CA ASN A 8 13.51 -12.74 -0.18
C ASN A 8 12.14 -13.42 -0.38
N PRO A 9 12.05 -14.56 -1.05
CA PRO A 9 10.78 -15.24 -1.34
C PRO A 9 10.06 -15.73 -0.08
N ASP A 10 10.78 -15.88 1.04
CA ASP A 10 10.21 -16.37 2.30
C ASP A 10 9.46 -15.30 3.09
N GLY A 11 9.54 -14.03 2.67
CA GLY A 11 9.03 -12.89 3.42
C GLY A 11 7.53 -12.61 3.29
N ILE A 12 6.87 -13.07 2.23
CA ILE A 12 5.46 -12.71 1.94
C ILE A 12 4.48 -13.83 2.28
N TYR A 13 4.97 -15.07 2.47
CA TYR A 13 4.11 -16.25 2.61
C TYR A 13 4.51 -17.09 3.82
N GLY A 14 3.56 -17.41 4.68
CA GLY A 14 3.78 -18.31 5.82
C GLY A 14 4.26 -19.70 5.36
N LYS A 15 5.06 -20.38 6.20
CA LYS A 15 5.84 -21.60 5.92
C LYS A 15 5.08 -22.80 5.32
N ASP A 16 3.74 -22.79 5.31
CA ASP A 16 2.92 -23.94 4.91
C ASP A 16 2.13 -23.76 3.61
N ARG A 17 2.39 -22.71 2.83
CA ARG A 17 1.74 -22.54 1.52
C ARG A 17 2.74 -22.73 0.41
N LYS A 18 2.48 -23.71 -0.47
CA LYS A 18 3.20 -23.88 -1.73
C LYS A 18 3.12 -22.57 -2.51
N ILE A 19 4.20 -21.81 -2.47
CA ILE A 19 4.42 -20.66 -3.32
C ILE A 19 4.59 -21.22 -4.73
N VAL A 20 3.75 -20.78 -5.63
CA VAL A 20 4.03 -20.98 -7.05
C VAL A 20 5.21 -20.08 -7.34
N SER A 21 6.36 -20.70 -7.54
CA SER A 21 7.66 -20.18 -8.02
C SER A 21 7.97 -18.72 -7.66
N GLY A 22 8.91 -18.52 -6.78
CA GLY A 22 9.79 -17.41 -6.43
C GLY A 22 9.73 -16.05 -7.13
N GLY A 23 8.56 -15.52 -7.45
CA GLY A 23 8.39 -14.21 -8.04
C GLY A 23 8.23 -13.13 -6.95
N CYS A 24 8.96 -12.03 -7.12
CA CYS A 24 8.76 -10.80 -6.36
C CYS A 24 7.48 -10.11 -6.85
N ALA A 25 6.69 -9.51 -5.96
CA ALA A 25 5.51 -8.75 -6.38
C ALA A 25 5.92 -7.67 -7.40
N MET A 26 5.37 -7.74 -8.62
CA MET A 26 5.65 -6.79 -9.68
C MET A 26 4.89 -5.48 -9.48
N PHE A 27 3.68 -5.55 -8.90
CA PHE A 27 2.86 -4.39 -8.60
C PHE A 27 1.91 -4.62 -7.43
N LEU A 28 1.40 -3.49 -6.89
CA LEU A 28 0.32 -3.46 -5.92
C LEU A 28 -0.96 -2.96 -6.57
N GLU A 29 -2.07 -3.64 -6.33
CA GLU A 29 -3.40 -3.09 -6.55
C GLU A 29 -3.86 -2.41 -5.27
N MET A 30 -4.10 -1.09 -5.33
CA MET A 30 -4.66 -0.31 -4.25
C MET A 30 -6.10 0.05 -4.59
N ARG A 31 -7.04 -0.46 -3.79
CA ARG A 31 -8.45 -0.11 -3.91
C ARG A 31 -8.87 0.80 -2.78
N THR A 32 -9.52 1.88 -3.14
CA THR A 32 -10.09 2.85 -2.19
C THR A 32 -11.59 2.91 -2.37
N TYR A 33 -12.31 2.74 -1.27
CA TYR A 33 -13.76 2.90 -1.23
C TYR A 33 -14.09 4.12 -0.39
N VAL A 34 -14.97 4.98 -0.91
CA VAL A 34 -15.66 5.99 -0.11
C VAL A 34 -17.03 5.42 0.25
N LEU A 35 -17.30 5.36 1.53
CA LEU A 35 -18.51 4.75 2.08
C LEU A 35 -19.53 5.80 2.51
N LYS A 36 -20.78 5.40 2.57
CA LYS A 36 -21.83 6.20 3.22
C LYS A 36 -21.43 6.48 4.67
N PRO A 37 -21.70 7.67 5.20
CA PRO A 37 -21.40 8.03 6.59
C PRO A 37 -21.87 6.97 7.58
N GLY A 38 -20.98 6.56 8.49
CA GLY A 38 -21.25 5.57 9.52
C GLY A 38 -21.21 4.10 9.07
N MET A 39 -20.99 3.80 7.78
CA MET A 39 -21.03 2.41 7.26
C MET A 39 -19.67 1.71 7.25
N THR A 40 -18.63 2.29 7.82
CA THR A 40 -17.27 1.70 7.80
C THR A 40 -17.24 0.35 8.51
N ASN A 41 -17.83 0.22 9.69
CA ASN A 41 -17.85 -1.05 10.42
C ASN A 41 -18.64 -2.13 9.67
N ASN A 42 -19.82 -1.78 9.16
CA ASN A 42 -20.65 -2.70 8.37
C ASN A 42 -19.91 -3.20 7.12
N PHE A 43 -19.17 -2.31 6.44
CA PHE A 43 -18.34 -2.69 5.31
C PHE A 43 -17.24 -3.65 5.73
N VAL A 44 -16.50 -3.36 6.80
CA VAL A 44 -15.38 -4.18 7.29
C VAL A 44 -15.87 -5.56 7.73
N GLU A 45 -16.97 -5.65 8.45
CA GLU A 45 -17.59 -6.93 8.86
C GLU A 45 -17.98 -7.76 7.64
N ARG A 46 -18.69 -7.16 6.69
CA ARG A 46 -19.10 -7.84 5.46
C ARG A 46 -17.90 -8.22 4.58
N PHE A 47 -16.85 -7.40 4.55
CA PHE A 47 -15.61 -7.71 3.85
C PHE A 47 -14.92 -8.93 4.49
N ALA A 48 -14.90 -9.02 5.81
CA ALA A 48 -14.32 -10.14 6.56
C ALA A 48 -14.98 -11.49 6.23
N GLU A 49 -16.29 -11.52 5.99
CA GLU A 49 -17.02 -12.73 5.61
C GLU A 49 -16.44 -13.40 4.35
N GLY A 50 -16.05 -12.59 3.36
CA GLY A 50 -15.47 -13.09 2.10
C GLY A 50 -13.95 -13.27 2.14
N LEU A 51 -13.27 -12.60 3.08
CA LEU A 51 -11.82 -12.51 3.09
C LEU A 51 -11.12 -13.86 3.22
N THR A 52 -11.60 -14.75 4.10
CA THR A 52 -11.02 -16.09 4.29
C THR A 52 -10.99 -16.90 3.00
N ALA A 53 -12.06 -16.85 2.19
CA ALA A 53 -12.09 -17.51 0.89
C ALA A 53 -11.10 -16.88 -0.10
N ARG A 54 -10.97 -15.54 -0.09
CA ARG A 54 -10.07 -14.82 -0.98
C ARG A 54 -8.59 -15.06 -0.65
N LEU A 55 -8.24 -15.16 0.63
CA LEU A 55 -6.89 -15.41 1.11
C LEU A 55 -6.33 -16.80 0.73
N GLN A 56 -7.16 -17.72 0.25
CA GLN A 56 -6.70 -19.01 -0.28
C GLN A 56 -5.92 -18.86 -1.60
N PHE A 57 -6.08 -17.76 -2.32
CA PHE A 57 -5.51 -17.54 -3.65
C PHE A 57 -4.37 -16.54 -3.67
N SER A 58 -4.40 -15.50 -2.83
CA SER A 58 -3.30 -14.55 -2.68
C SER A 58 -3.36 -13.84 -1.33
N PRO A 59 -2.23 -13.35 -0.82
CA PRO A 59 -2.19 -12.57 0.42
C PRO A 59 -2.85 -11.21 0.23
N LEU A 60 -3.40 -10.67 1.31
CA LEU A 60 -3.76 -9.26 1.45
C LEU A 60 -2.61 -8.55 2.17
N LEU A 61 -2.03 -7.51 1.56
CA LEU A 61 -0.98 -6.72 2.20
C LEU A 61 -1.53 -5.87 3.35
N GLY A 62 -2.76 -5.40 3.25
CA GLY A 62 -3.41 -4.65 4.31
C GLY A 62 -4.83 -4.21 3.97
N LEU A 63 -5.63 -4.00 5.01
CA LEU A 63 -6.95 -3.40 4.98
C LEU A 63 -6.98 -2.30 6.03
N PHE A 64 -7.32 -1.08 5.63
CA PHE A 64 -7.17 0.10 6.46
C PHE A 64 -8.43 0.96 6.42
N CYS A 65 -8.76 1.58 7.56
CA CYS A 65 -9.82 2.57 7.70
C CYS A 65 -9.22 3.96 7.90
N SER A 66 -9.81 4.98 7.28
CA SER A 66 -9.31 6.35 7.40
C SER A 66 -9.72 7.01 8.71
N GLU A 67 -8.74 7.69 9.33
CA GLU A 67 -8.91 8.54 10.50
C GLU A 67 -8.87 10.03 10.10
N VAL A 68 -7.96 10.37 9.17
CA VAL A 68 -7.74 11.74 8.70
C VAL A 68 -7.45 11.74 7.19
N GLY A 69 -7.85 12.78 6.50
CA GLY A 69 -7.62 12.93 5.06
C GLY A 69 -8.75 12.39 4.19
N GLY A 70 -9.97 12.46 4.69
CA GLY A 70 -11.22 11.99 4.09
C GLY A 70 -11.82 10.87 4.93
N LEU A 71 -12.97 11.16 5.54
CA LEU A 71 -13.67 10.22 6.40
C LEU A 71 -14.37 9.12 5.59
N ASN A 72 -14.74 8.03 6.29
CA ASN A 72 -15.48 6.90 5.71
C ASN A 72 -14.80 6.30 4.48
N ARG A 73 -13.47 6.18 4.51
CA ARG A 73 -12.70 5.49 3.47
C ARG A 73 -12.14 4.19 3.98
N VAL A 74 -12.18 3.19 3.13
CA VAL A 74 -11.48 1.92 3.33
C VAL A 74 -10.52 1.72 2.18
N VAL A 75 -9.28 1.38 2.51
CA VAL A 75 -8.21 1.10 1.55
C VAL A 75 -7.71 -0.31 1.76
N HIS A 76 -7.60 -1.10 0.69
CA HIS A 76 -6.94 -2.38 0.76
C HIS A 76 -5.92 -2.56 -0.37
N LEU A 77 -4.87 -3.32 -0.06
CA LEU A 77 -3.70 -3.51 -0.91
C LEU A 77 -3.51 -5.00 -1.22
N TRP A 78 -3.37 -5.33 -2.50
CA TRP A 78 -3.10 -6.68 -2.97
C TRP A 78 -1.82 -6.70 -3.82
N PRO A 79 -0.80 -7.48 -3.45
CA PRO A 79 0.36 -7.72 -4.30
C PRO A 79 0.04 -8.77 -5.37
N TYR A 80 0.60 -8.58 -6.57
CA TYR A 80 0.51 -9.51 -7.68
C TYR A 80 1.84 -9.61 -8.42
N GLU A 81 2.10 -10.77 -9.01
CA GLU A 81 3.28 -11.02 -9.83
C GLU A 81 3.08 -10.51 -11.26
N SER A 82 1.86 -10.61 -11.80
CA SER A 82 1.51 -10.13 -13.14
C SER A 82 0.01 -9.81 -13.26
N PHE A 83 -0.38 -9.21 -14.38
CA PHE A 83 -1.80 -8.97 -14.69
C PHE A 83 -2.56 -10.27 -14.91
N GLU A 84 -1.93 -11.27 -15.51
CA GLU A 84 -2.50 -12.60 -15.71
C GLU A 84 -2.74 -13.30 -14.37
N ASP A 85 -1.79 -13.18 -13.43
CA ASP A 85 -1.93 -13.69 -12.06
C ASP A 85 -3.11 -13.03 -11.34
N ARG A 86 -3.21 -11.71 -11.42
CA ARG A 86 -4.33 -10.95 -10.86
C ARG A 86 -5.68 -11.41 -11.43
N GLU A 87 -5.77 -11.60 -12.75
CA GLU A 87 -7.00 -12.06 -13.41
C GLU A 87 -7.35 -13.49 -13.00
N ARG A 88 -6.39 -14.41 -13.07
CA ARG A 88 -6.54 -15.80 -12.64
C ARG A 88 -7.06 -15.88 -11.20
N ILE A 89 -6.42 -15.19 -10.27
CA ILE A 89 -6.82 -15.14 -8.87
C ILE A 89 -8.24 -14.58 -8.72
N GLY A 90 -8.58 -13.54 -9.47
CA GLY A 90 -9.91 -12.96 -9.48
C GLY A 90 -10.98 -13.93 -9.94
N VAL A 91 -10.70 -14.73 -10.98
CA VAL A 91 -11.60 -15.77 -11.48
C VAL A 91 -11.79 -16.86 -10.43
N GLU A 92 -10.71 -17.42 -9.89
CA GLU A 92 -10.77 -18.50 -8.91
C GLU A 92 -11.48 -18.06 -7.61
N ALA A 93 -11.22 -16.87 -7.14
CA ALA A 93 -11.90 -16.35 -5.95
C ALA A 93 -13.42 -16.21 -6.17
N ARG A 94 -13.87 -15.78 -7.35
CA ARG A 94 -15.30 -15.68 -7.69
C ARG A 94 -16.00 -17.03 -7.73
N LYS A 95 -15.33 -18.10 -8.17
CA LYS A 95 -15.88 -19.47 -8.17
C LYS A 95 -16.28 -19.97 -6.79
N THR A 96 -15.69 -19.41 -5.72
CA THR A 96 -16.06 -19.76 -4.34
C THR A 96 -17.49 -19.36 -3.97
N GLY A 97 -18.11 -18.44 -4.71
CA GLY A 97 -19.40 -17.82 -4.37
C GLY A 97 -19.37 -16.90 -3.14
N LYS A 98 -18.22 -16.79 -2.46
CA LYS A 98 -18.03 -15.98 -1.25
C LYS A 98 -17.30 -14.66 -1.54
N TRP A 99 -16.62 -14.56 -2.68
CA TRP A 99 -15.90 -13.36 -3.13
C TRP A 99 -16.42 -12.89 -4.50
N PRO A 100 -16.60 -11.58 -4.75
CA PRO A 100 -16.43 -10.46 -3.80
C PRO A 100 -17.54 -10.41 -2.75
N PRO A 101 -17.30 -9.84 -1.58
CA PRO A 101 -18.33 -9.65 -0.54
C PRO A 101 -19.41 -8.69 -1.03
N LYS A 102 -20.65 -8.86 -0.56
CA LYS A 102 -21.81 -8.03 -0.94
C LYS A 102 -21.77 -6.70 -0.16
N THR A 103 -20.94 -5.77 -0.59
CA THR A 103 -20.71 -4.48 0.09
C THR A 103 -21.26 -3.27 -0.68
N GLN A 104 -21.87 -3.50 -1.84
CA GLN A 104 -22.29 -2.43 -2.77
C GLN A 104 -23.23 -1.41 -2.12
N GLU A 105 -24.10 -1.85 -1.21
CA GLU A 105 -25.05 -0.98 -0.49
C GLU A 105 -24.39 0.09 0.38
N PHE A 106 -23.11 -0.13 0.80
CA PHE A 106 -22.36 0.79 1.66
C PHE A 106 -21.52 1.79 0.86
N ILE A 107 -21.26 1.53 -0.43
CA ILE A 107 -20.29 2.25 -1.24
C ILE A 107 -20.93 3.45 -1.93
N VAL A 108 -20.25 4.60 -1.86
CA VAL A 108 -20.55 5.81 -2.64
C VAL A 108 -19.69 5.85 -3.90
N THR A 109 -18.37 5.70 -3.74
CA THR A 109 -17.43 5.62 -4.87
C THR A 109 -16.36 4.56 -4.60
N GLN A 110 -15.77 4.06 -5.67
CA GLN A 110 -14.63 3.15 -5.61
C GLN A 110 -13.59 3.52 -6.64
N GLU A 111 -12.33 3.45 -6.26
CA GLU A 111 -11.18 3.72 -7.10
C GLU A 111 -10.22 2.53 -7.06
N ASN A 112 -9.55 2.29 -8.17
CA ASN A 112 -8.49 1.29 -8.27
C ASN A 112 -7.24 1.93 -8.88
N LYS A 113 -6.08 1.70 -8.24
CA LYS A 113 -4.77 2.09 -8.73
C LYS A 113 -3.88 0.87 -8.83
N ILE A 114 -3.17 0.73 -9.94
CA ILE A 114 -2.07 -0.22 -10.07
C ILE A 114 -0.77 0.56 -9.88
N ILE A 115 0.01 0.13 -8.91
CA ILE A 115 1.23 0.81 -8.46
C ILE A 115 2.41 -0.10 -8.76
N GLN A 116 3.32 0.34 -9.64
CA GLN A 116 4.62 -0.27 -9.81
C GLN A 116 5.50 0.11 -8.63
N LEU A 117 6.08 -0.89 -7.97
CA LEU A 117 7.01 -0.65 -6.87
C LEU A 117 8.29 0.02 -7.39
N ALA A 118 8.78 0.99 -6.63
CA ALA A 118 10.06 1.60 -6.93
C ALA A 118 11.21 0.62 -6.66
N PRO A 119 12.34 0.68 -7.40
CA PRO A 119 13.48 -0.24 -7.19
C PRO A 119 14.05 -0.23 -5.77
N PHE A 120 13.86 0.86 -5.06
CA PHE A 120 14.27 1.04 -3.66
C PHE A 120 13.15 0.77 -2.65
N SER A 121 11.98 0.32 -3.09
CA SER A 121 10.90 -0.08 -2.18
C SER A 121 11.37 -1.27 -1.34
N PRO A 122 11.16 -1.26 -0.01
CA PRO A 122 11.52 -2.41 0.80
C PRO A 122 10.67 -3.63 0.42
N PRO A 123 11.11 -4.83 0.79
CA PRO A 123 10.26 -6.02 0.74
C PRO A 123 8.94 -5.76 1.46
N LEU A 124 7.84 -6.24 0.89
CA LEU A 124 6.51 -6.03 1.48
C LEU A 124 6.42 -6.74 2.83
N PRO A 125 5.90 -6.09 3.88
CA PRO A 125 5.83 -6.69 5.21
C PRO A 125 4.83 -7.84 5.24
N THR A 126 5.14 -8.84 6.06
CA THR A 126 4.28 -9.99 6.36
C THR A 126 3.63 -9.89 7.73
N THR A 127 4.08 -8.91 8.53
CA THR A 127 3.58 -8.67 9.89
C THR A 127 3.19 -7.20 10.04
N LYS A 128 2.40 -6.92 11.07
CA LYS A 128 2.03 -5.56 11.45
C LYS A 128 3.27 -4.75 11.84
N LEU A 129 3.47 -3.58 11.25
CA LEU A 129 4.59 -2.70 11.55
C LEU A 129 4.25 -1.60 12.57
N GLY A 130 2.98 -1.33 12.81
CA GLY A 130 2.50 -0.30 13.74
C GLY A 130 1.00 -0.09 13.64
N ASP A 131 0.50 0.93 14.33
CA ASP A 131 -0.95 1.16 14.47
C ASP A 131 -1.46 2.30 13.60
N LEU A 132 -0.58 3.19 13.13
CA LEU A 132 -0.94 4.33 12.29
C LEU A 132 -0.14 4.31 10.99
N TYR A 133 -0.83 4.29 9.87
CA TYR A 133 -0.26 4.27 8.53
C TYR A 133 -0.53 5.60 7.84
N GLU A 134 0.52 6.27 7.35
CA GLU A 134 0.42 7.49 6.57
C GLU A 134 0.60 7.18 5.09
N PHE A 135 -0.49 7.24 4.34
CA PHE A 135 -0.50 7.12 2.88
C PHE A 135 -0.29 8.51 2.29
N ARG A 136 0.79 8.68 1.54
CA ARG A 136 1.12 9.94 0.89
C ARG A 136 1.09 9.74 -0.63
N THR A 137 0.30 10.56 -1.30
CA THR A 137 0.18 10.57 -2.76
C THR A 137 0.64 11.92 -3.27
N TYR A 138 1.69 11.92 -4.08
CA TYR A 138 2.28 13.11 -4.68
C TYR A 138 2.10 13.05 -6.18
N THR A 139 1.37 14.00 -6.74
CA THR A 139 1.21 14.15 -8.18
C THR A 139 2.31 15.05 -8.71
N TYR A 140 3.04 14.57 -9.69
CA TYR A 140 4.13 15.28 -10.34
C TYR A 140 3.76 15.67 -11.76
N GLN A 141 4.55 16.58 -12.34
CA GLN A 141 4.42 16.96 -13.73
C GLN A 141 4.62 15.74 -14.65
N PRO A 142 3.92 15.66 -15.80
CA PRO A 142 4.14 14.62 -16.80
C PRO A 142 5.62 14.51 -17.18
N GLY A 143 6.14 13.27 -17.22
CA GLY A 143 7.55 13.00 -17.53
C GLY A 143 8.54 13.15 -16.36
N ALA A 144 8.12 13.67 -15.22
CA ALA A 144 9.02 13.90 -14.07
C ALA A 144 9.37 12.63 -13.29
N MET A 145 8.61 11.55 -13.44
CA MET A 145 8.75 10.36 -12.58
C MET A 145 10.16 9.75 -12.53
N PRO A 146 10.92 9.61 -13.63
CA PRO A 146 12.29 9.11 -13.57
C PRO A 146 13.19 9.95 -12.65
N THR A 147 13.12 11.27 -12.76
CA THR A 147 13.88 12.21 -11.91
C THR A 147 13.42 12.14 -10.45
N VAL A 148 12.12 11.99 -10.22
CA VAL A 148 11.56 11.81 -8.88
C VAL A 148 12.13 10.55 -8.25
N LEU A 149 12.05 9.41 -8.92
CA LEU A 149 12.57 8.14 -8.41
C LEU A 149 14.08 8.20 -8.14
N GLU A 150 14.86 8.82 -9.03
CA GLU A 150 16.29 9.02 -8.83
C GLU A 150 16.58 9.82 -7.56
N ARG A 151 15.90 10.97 -7.38
CA ARG A 151 16.15 11.85 -6.20
C ARG A 151 15.69 11.18 -4.90
N TRP A 152 14.58 10.45 -4.91
CA TRP A 152 14.09 9.70 -3.75
C TRP A 152 15.03 8.55 -3.37
N SER A 153 15.60 7.85 -4.34
CA SER A 153 16.52 6.73 -4.08
C SER A 153 17.72 7.12 -3.22
N LYS A 154 18.17 8.38 -3.32
CA LYS A 154 19.35 8.89 -2.61
C LYS A 154 19.14 9.04 -1.10
N VAL A 155 17.88 9.24 -0.65
CA VAL A 155 17.59 9.61 0.75
C VAL A 155 16.65 8.66 1.46
N ILE A 156 15.88 7.85 0.71
CA ILE A 156 14.78 7.04 1.26
C ILE A 156 15.27 5.99 2.28
N ALA A 157 16.42 5.37 2.03
CA ALA A 157 16.97 4.37 2.92
C ALA A 157 17.38 4.93 4.28
N ALA A 158 17.97 6.14 4.30
CA ALA A 158 18.29 6.84 5.53
C ALA A 158 17.02 7.26 6.28
N ARG A 159 16.02 7.75 5.55
CA ARG A 159 14.72 8.13 6.13
C ARG A 159 13.97 6.91 6.71
N ALA A 160 14.05 5.76 6.08
CA ALA A 160 13.40 4.53 6.53
C ALA A 160 13.97 3.98 7.85
N LYS A 161 15.20 4.37 8.22
CA LYS A 161 15.77 4.06 9.55
C LYS A 161 15.10 4.84 10.69
N VAL A 162 14.51 5.99 10.40
CA VAL A 162 13.79 6.81 11.40
C VAL A 162 12.37 6.32 11.62
N SER A 163 11.65 5.94 10.56
CA SER A 163 10.36 5.26 10.68
C SER A 163 10.17 4.29 9.51
N PRO A 164 9.50 3.14 9.75
CA PRO A 164 9.35 2.12 8.71
C PRO A 164 8.62 2.64 7.47
N LEU A 165 9.14 2.26 6.30
CA LEU A 165 8.48 2.42 5.01
C LEU A 165 7.83 1.08 4.65
N VAL A 166 6.52 1.08 4.34
CA VAL A 166 5.81 -0.13 3.90
C VAL A 166 6.12 -0.43 2.44
N PHE A 167 5.96 0.58 1.59
CA PHE A 167 6.34 0.55 0.19
C PHE A 167 6.48 1.97 -0.37
N ALA A 168 7.12 2.07 -1.51
CA ALA A 168 7.12 3.24 -2.37
C ALA A 168 6.95 2.79 -3.83
N GLY A 169 6.20 3.55 -4.61
CA GLY A 169 5.94 3.21 -6.00
C GLY A 169 5.23 4.33 -6.76
N HIS A 170 4.93 4.11 -8.01
CA HIS A 170 4.20 5.06 -8.84
C HIS A 170 3.07 4.39 -9.61
N THR A 171 2.04 5.15 -9.95
CA THR A 171 0.88 4.63 -10.66
C THR A 171 1.22 4.27 -12.11
N MET A 172 0.83 3.05 -12.51
CA MET A 172 0.82 2.56 -13.90
C MET A 172 -0.57 2.74 -14.51
N ILE A 173 -1.62 2.45 -13.70
CA ILE A 173 -3.03 2.53 -14.11
C ILE A 173 -3.79 3.26 -13.01
N GLY A 174 -4.75 4.08 -13.39
CA GLY A 174 -5.46 5.05 -12.57
C GLY A 174 -4.96 6.47 -12.84
N PRO A 175 -5.09 7.41 -11.90
CA PRO A 175 -4.51 8.74 -12.04
C PRO A 175 -2.99 8.65 -12.21
N LEU A 176 -2.49 9.14 -13.35
CA LEU A 176 -1.07 9.03 -13.71
C LEU A 176 -0.20 10.04 -12.97
N ASN A 177 1.12 9.85 -13.08
CA ASN A 177 2.16 10.70 -12.48
C ASN A 177 2.09 10.81 -10.95
N GLN A 178 1.46 9.85 -10.30
CA GLN A 178 1.41 9.78 -8.85
C GLN A 178 2.54 8.91 -8.30
N TYR A 179 3.33 9.46 -7.38
CA TYR A 179 4.24 8.73 -6.51
C TYR A 179 3.57 8.49 -5.17
N ILE A 180 3.46 7.24 -4.78
CA ILE A 180 2.76 6.83 -3.56
C ILE A 180 3.77 6.15 -2.64
N HIS A 181 3.80 6.59 -1.38
CA HIS A 181 4.64 5.98 -0.36
C HIS A 181 3.91 5.92 0.98
N VAL A 182 4.11 4.84 1.72
CA VAL A 182 3.39 4.57 2.96
C VAL A 182 4.35 4.41 4.12
N TRP A 183 4.19 5.24 5.14
CA TRP A 183 4.96 5.24 6.37
C TRP A 183 4.15 4.70 7.53
N VAL A 184 4.85 4.13 8.53
CA VAL A 184 4.21 3.58 9.71
C VAL A 184 4.71 4.26 10.97
N TYR A 185 3.79 4.45 11.90
CA TYR A 185 4.04 5.03 13.21
C TYR A 185 3.25 4.25 14.28
N LYS A 186 3.70 4.38 15.53
CA LYS A 186 2.96 3.86 16.67
C LYS A 186 1.64 4.62 16.86
N ASP A 187 1.71 5.95 16.81
CA ASP A 187 0.59 6.88 17.02
C ASP A 187 0.88 8.24 16.37
N ALA A 188 -0.07 9.19 16.46
CA ALA A 188 0.06 10.52 15.89
C ALA A 188 1.21 11.33 16.52
N GLY A 189 1.44 11.19 17.82
CA GLY A 189 2.55 11.85 18.50
C GLY A 189 3.91 11.32 18.05
N ALA A 190 4.04 10.01 17.87
CA ALA A 190 5.23 9.40 17.29
C ALA A 190 5.47 9.88 15.85
N ARG A 191 4.39 9.98 15.04
CA ARG A 191 4.47 10.54 13.69
C ARG A 191 5.06 11.97 13.69
N GLU A 192 4.57 12.84 14.56
CA GLU A 192 5.06 14.22 14.64
C GLU A 192 6.54 14.27 15.01
N ARG A 193 6.95 13.57 16.09
CA ARG A 193 8.34 13.51 16.54
C ARG A 193 9.29 12.96 15.47
N LEU A 194 8.96 11.79 14.89
CA LEU A 194 9.83 11.12 13.92
C LEU A 194 9.93 11.89 12.60
N ARG A 195 8.91 12.62 12.21
CA ARG A 195 8.97 13.52 11.04
C ARG A 195 9.89 14.72 11.30
N ALA A 196 9.78 15.32 12.48
CA ALA A 196 10.65 16.41 12.89
C ALA A 196 12.12 15.95 13.03
N GLU A 197 12.34 14.75 13.58
CA GLU A 197 13.66 14.12 13.68
C GLU A 197 14.25 13.88 12.29
N ALA A 198 13.50 13.27 11.37
CA ALA A 198 13.98 13.02 10.02
C ALA A 198 14.40 14.29 9.28
N SER A 199 13.66 15.39 9.46
CA SER A 199 14.00 16.68 8.85
C SER A 199 15.31 17.30 9.40
N LYS A 200 15.73 16.89 10.59
CA LYS A 200 16.96 17.37 11.23
C LYS A 200 18.15 16.45 11.01
N THR A 201 17.92 15.14 10.94
CA THR A 201 18.98 14.13 11.00
C THR A 201 19.26 13.44 9.67
N VAL A 202 18.30 13.45 8.74
CA VAL A 202 18.47 12.81 7.43
C VAL A 202 18.94 13.84 6.43
N GLU A 203 20.21 13.75 6.03
CA GLU A 203 20.79 14.63 5.03
C GLU A 203 20.04 14.52 3.69
N GLY A 204 19.75 15.68 3.09
CA GLY A 204 18.99 15.76 1.84
C GLY A 204 17.49 15.47 1.95
N TRP A 205 16.95 15.29 3.16
CA TRP A 205 15.51 15.10 3.37
C TRP A 205 14.78 16.44 3.62
N PRO A 206 13.62 16.67 3.01
CA PRO A 206 12.99 15.88 1.94
C PRO A 206 13.75 15.99 0.61
N PRO A 207 13.62 14.98 -0.29
CA PRO A 207 14.33 15.04 -1.57
C PRO A 207 13.89 16.28 -2.38
N PRO A 208 14.80 16.90 -3.15
CA PRO A 208 14.53 18.15 -3.85
C PRO A 208 13.68 17.91 -5.11
N THR A 209 12.39 17.66 -4.91
CA THR A 209 11.41 17.40 -5.99
C THR A 209 10.28 18.42 -6.05
N ARG A 210 10.41 19.51 -5.24
CA ARG A 210 9.32 20.49 -5.07
C ARG A 210 8.95 21.20 -6.38
N GLU A 211 9.92 21.51 -7.21
CA GLU A 211 9.71 22.18 -8.49
C GLU A 211 8.98 21.33 -9.53
N LEU A 212 8.96 19.99 -9.31
CA LEU A 212 8.25 19.05 -10.19
C LEU A 212 6.85 18.71 -9.67
N LEU A 213 6.52 19.19 -8.46
CA LEU A 213 5.32 18.81 -7.75
C LEU A 213 4.10 19.62 -8.21
N VAL A 214 2.99 18.93 -8.43
CA VAL A 214 1.69 19.54 -8.78
C VAL A 214 0.76 19.53 -7.58
N MET A 215 0.67 18.39 -6.88
CA MET A 215 -0.24 18.22 -5.74
C MET A 215 0.32 17.23 -4.73
N GLN A 216 -0.02 17.45 -3.47
CA GLN A 216 0.29 16.50 -2.37
C GLN A 216 -0.97 16.22 -1.56
N GLU A 217 -1.21 14.95 -1.33
CA GLU A 217 -2.28 14.47 -0.46
C GLU A 217 -1.71 13.49 0.56
N ASN A 218 -2.31 13.43 1.72
CA ASN A 218 -2.04 12.37 2.68
C ASN A 218 -3.30 11.93 3.40
N MET A 219 -3.31 10.64 3.78
CA MET A 219 -4.33 10.06 4.65
C MET A 219 -3.64 9.37 5.81
N LEU A 220 -4.21 9.50 7.01
CA LEU A 220 -3.86 8.68 8.16
C LEU A 220 -4.91 7.58 8.31
N LEU A 221 -4.45 6.35 8.35
CA LEU A 221 -5.31 5.18 8.39
C LEU A 221 -4.86 4.23 9.50
N THR A 222 -5.82 3.54 10.08
CA THR A 222 -5.59 2.46 11.03
C THR A 222 -5.91 1.11 10.39
N PRO A 223 -5.21 0.02 10.77
CA PRO A 223 -5.57 -1.31 10.30
C PRO A 223 -6.98 -1.69 10.73
N ALA A 224 -7.78 -2.21 9.81
CA ALA A 224 -9.10 -2.75 10.14
C ALA A 224 -8.98 -3.99 11.06
N PRO A 225 -9.97 -4.28 11.93
CA PRO A 225 -9.93 -5.42 12.85
C PRO A 225 -9.71 -6.78 12.17
N CYS A 226 -10.17 -6.93 10.92
CA CYS A 226 -9.98 -8.15 10.14
C CYS A 226 -8.74 -8.13 9.24
N ALA A 227 -7.89 -7.10 9.35
CA ALA A 227 -6.63 -7.05 8.62
C ALA A 227 -5.76 -8.27 8.96
N PRO A 228 -5.00 -8.82 7.99
CA PRO A 228 -4.21 -10.04 8.20
C PRO A 228 -3.05 -9.85 9.17
N PHE A 229 -2.68 -8.62 9.46
CA PHE A 229 -1.65 -8.28 10.43
C PHE A 229 -2.26 -8.11 11.82
N LYS A 230 -2.00 -9.06 12.67
CA LYS A 230 -2.32 -8.98 14.10
C LYS A 230 -1.06 -8.71 14.91
#